data_78f356724d6c19cf5fadce5e2b117683
#
_entry.id   78f356724d6c19cf5fadce5e2b117683
#
_cell.length_a   1.000
_cell.length_b   1.000
_cell.length_c   1.000
_cell.angle_alpha   90.00
_cell.angle_beta   90.00
_cell.angle_gamma   90.00
#
_symmetry.space_group_name_H-M   'P 1'
#
loop_
_entity.id
_entity.type
_entity.pdbx_description
1 polymer ?
#
loop_
_entity_poly.entity_id
_entity_poly.type
_entity_poly.pdbx_seq_one_letter_code
_entity_poly.pdbx_strand_id
1 'polypeptide(L)'
;LSQINLLGLVTGGSFLGMLKPSITLPILDSGKITSSYKIAGVDLNIFIEQYNQSIVNAYKDINEKLIKYNSESRINKESKDILGIKSEVLSRSKKRYEIGKTARRSYVEDNYTYLVSVLTSEQEKFALLNYKIDLINAFGGLYTTKQK
;
A
#
# COMPACT_ATOMS: atom_id res chain seq x y z
N LEU A 1 55.72 51.08 -30.03
CA LEU A 1 55.98 49.82 -29.30
C LEU A 1 56.19 50.21 -27.84
N SER A 2 55.08 50.22 -27.10
CA SER A 2 55.01 50.48 -25.67
C SER A 2 55.41 49.17 -24.94
N GLN A 3 56.57 49.21 -24.30
CA GLN A 3 57.02 48.16 -23.40
C GLN A 3 56.12 48.17 -22.17
N ILE A 4 55.33 47.13 -21.99
CA ILE A 4 54.57 46.89 -20.77
C ILE A 4 55.61 46.50 -19.71
N ASN A 5 55.81 47.40 -18.77
CA ASN A 5 56.79 47.22 -17.67
C ASN A 5 56.14 46.30 -16.62
N LEU A 6 56.37 45.00 -16.79
CA LEU A 6 55.91 43.96 -15.88
C LEU A 6 56.46 44.03 -14.46
N LEU A 7 57.52 44.86 -14.24
CA LEU A 7 58.14 45.03 -12.94
C LEU A 7 57.30 45.90 -11.97
N GLY A 8 56.37 46.69 -12.47
CA GLY A 8 55.44 47.49 -11.64
C GLY A 8 54.34 46.72 -10.97
N LEU A 9 54.13 45.45 -11.39
CA LEU A 9 53.06 44.60 -10.85
C LEU A 9 53.48 43.79 -9.61
N VAL A 10 54.80 43.83 -9.29
CA VAL A 10 55.35 43.03 -8.17
C VAL A 10 55.85 43.94 -7.04
N THR A 11 55.59 45.24 -7.10
CA THR A 11 55.90 46.11 -5.94
C THR A 11 54.82 45.89 -4.88
N GLY A 12 55.27 45.30 -3.78
CA GLY A 12 54.49 44.64 -2.70
C GLY A 12 53.48 45.49 -1.90
N GLY A 13 52.95 46.54 -2.49
CA GLY A 13 51.89 47.33 -1.84
C GLY A 13 50.44 46.96 -2.24
N SER A 14 50.27 46.45 -3.48
CA SER A 14 48.90 46.18 -4.00
C SER A 14 48.44 44.74 -3.78
N PHE A 15 49.34 43.79 -3.56
CA PHE A 15 49.01 42.39 -3.37
C PHE A 15 48.65 42.02 -1.93
N LEU A 16 49.16 42.81 -0.95
CA LEU A 16 48.82 42.62 0.46
C LEU A 16 47.43 43.18 0.85
N GLY A 17 46.86 44.05 0.01
CA GLY A 17 45.53 44.60 0.26
C GLY A 17 44.38 43.68 -0.19
N MET A 18 44.66 42.67 -1.06
CA MET A 18 43.62 41.77 -1.59
C MET A 18 43.51 40.44 -0.85
N LEU A 19 44.49 40.09 -0.05
CA LEU A 19 44.44 38.95 0.86
C LEU A 19 44.24 39.47 2.29
N LYS A 20 43.06 40.05 2.55
CA LYS A 20 42.50 39.96 3.90
C LYS A 20 41.99 38.54 4.05
N PRO A 21 42.68 37.61 4.71
CA PRO A 21 42.06 36.44 5.22
C PRO A 21 41.15 36.93 6.34
N SER A 22 39.87 37.23 6.02
CA SER A 22 38.85 37.27 7.03
C SER A 22 38.63 35.82 7.49
N ILE A 23 39.61 35.30 8.26
CA ILE A 23 39.39 34.17 9.13
C ILE A 23 38.41 34.69 10.18
N THR A 24 37.16 34.74 9.85
CA THR A 24 36.09 34.80 10.82
C THR A 24 36.12 33.45 11.51
N LEU A 25 37.00 33.29 12.49
CA LEU A 25 36.90 32.21 13.46
C LEU A 25 35.53 32.38 14.11
N PRO A 26 34.59 31.45 13.96
CA PRO A 26 33.30 31.53 14.63
C PRO A 26 33.47 31.09 16.09
N ILE A 27 34.34 31.85 16.84
CA ILE A 27 34.60 31.57 18.27
C ILE A 27 33.41 32.00 19.13
N LEU A 28 32.51 32.79 18.56
CA LEU A 28 31.31 33.29 19.27
C LEU A 28 29.99 32.64 18.85
N ASP A 29 30.04 31.69 17.93
CA ASP A 29 28.81 30.96 17.45
C ASP A 29 28.60 29.61 18.13
N SER A 30 29.20 29.40 19.32
CA SER A 30 29.03 28.15 20.08
C SER A 30 27.56 27.83 20.38
N GLY A 31 26.73 28.85 20.52
CA GLY A 31 25.26 28.70 20.67
C GLY A 31 24.57 28.21 19.41
N LYS A 32 24.98 28.67 18.25
CA LYS A 32 24.38 28.32 16.95
C LYS A 32 24.73 26.89 16.55
N ILE A 33 26.01 26.51 16.73
CA ILE A 33 26.45 25.13 16.49
C ILE A 33 25.77 24.17 17.45
N THR A 34 25.69 24.50 18.73
CA THR A 34 25.03 23.68 19.74
C THR A 34 23.53 23.57 19.47
N SER A 35 22.89 24.66 19.01
CA SER A 35 21.47 24.63 18.60
C SER A 35 21.26 23.77 17.36
N SER A 36 22.14 23.83 16.37
CA SER A 36 22.07 22.99 15.17
C SER A 36 22.22 21.51 15.49
N TYR A 37 23.11 21.14 16.42
CA TYR A 37 23.23 19.76 16.89
C TYR A 37 21.99 19.28 17.66
N LYS A 38 21.39 20.14 18.48
CA LYS A 38 20.14 19.82 19.19
C LYS A 38 18.98 19.65 18.22
N ILE A 39 18.86 20.50 17.20
CA ILE A 39 17.83 20.41 16.15
C ILE A 39 18.02 19.10 15.38
N ALA A 40 19.23 18.77 14.93
CA ALA A 40 19.51 17.51 14.23
C ALA A 40 19.19 16.27 15.09
N GLY A 41 19.41 16.33 16.40
CA GLY A 41 19.04 15.26 17.33
C GLY A 41 17.52 15.11 17.51
N VAL A 42 16.79 16.22 17.52
CA VAL A 42 15.30 16.21 17.57
C VAL A 42 14.75 15.66 16.26
N ASP A 43 15.27 16.08 15.11
CA ASP A 43 14.86 15.58 13.80
C ASP A 43 15.09 14.07 13.69
N LEU A 44 16.22 13.55 14.16
CA LEU A 44 16.47 12.11 14.18
C LEU A 44 15.44 11.34 15.02
N ASN A 45 15.07 11.85 16.20
CA ASN A 45 14.05 11.22 17.03
C ASN A 45 12.67 11.23 16.34
N ILE A 46 12.33 12.32 15.65
CA ILE A 46 11.09 12.40 14.86
C ILE A 46 11.09 11.34 13.75
N PHE A 47 12.19 11.17 13.03
CA PHE A 47 12.31 10.14 11.99
C PHE A 47 12.20 8.72 12.56
N ILE A 48 12.80 8.45 13.72
CA ILE A 48 12.68 7.15 14.41
C ILE A 48 11.22 6.88 14.79
N GLU A 49 10.52 7.86 15.35
CA GLU A 49 9.11 7.74 15.70
C GLU A 49 8.22 7.53 14.46
N GLN A 50 8.45 8.28 13.40
CA GLN A 50 7.74 8.09 12.13
C GLN A 50 8.00 6.71 11.53
N TYR A 51 9.22 6.21 11.59
CA TYR A 51 9.57 4.86 11.16
C TYR A 51 8.83 3.79 11.98
N ASN A 52 8.88 3.90 13.31
CA ASN A 52 8.18 2.99 14.20
C ASN A 52 6.66 3.01 13.95
N GLN A 53 6.09 4.21 13.79
CA GLN A 53 4.67 4.36 13.47
C GLN A 53 4.31 3.74 12.12
N SER A 54 5.19 3.85 11.11
CA SER A 54 4.96 3.23 9.80
C SER A 54 4.92 1.71 9.88
N ILE A 55 5.78 1.10 10.69
CA ILE A 55 5.78 -0.35 10.95
C ILE A 55 4.47 -0.78 11.63
N VAL A 56 4.05 -0.04 12.66
CA VAL A 56 2.79 -0.32 13.37
C VAL A 56 1.60 -0.21 12.42
N ASN A 57 1.58 0.82 11.58
CA ASN A 57 0.52 1.02 10.60
C ASN A 57 0.50 -0.11 9.54
N ALA A 58 1.66 -0.52 9.04
CA ALA A 58 1.76 -1.63 8.09
C ALA A 58 1.26 -2.95 8.71
N TYR A 59 1.64 -3.23 9.94
CA TYR A 59 1.16 -4.42 10.66
C TYR A 59 -0.35 -4.40 10.87
N LYS A 60 -0.91 -3.23 11.22
CA LYS A 60 -2.35 -3.04 11.38
C LYS A 60 -3.08 -3.25 10.05
N ASP A 61 -2.58 -2.67 8.97
CA ASP A 61 -3.17 -2.83 7.62
C ASP A 61 -3.18 -4.30 7.18
N ILE A 62 -2.08 -5.02 7.35
CA ILE A 62 -2.00 -6.46 7.05
C ILE A 62 -3.04 -7.25 7.87
N ASN A 63 -3.14 -6.99 9.18
CA ASN A 63 -4.10 -7.69 10.04
C ASN A 63 -5.55 -7.42 9.62
N GLU A 64 -5.90 -6.17 9.33
CA GLU A 64 -7.24 -5.81 8.88
C GLU A 64 -7.60 -6.53 7.57
N LYS A 65 -6.67 -6.57 6.61
CA LYS A 65 -6.88 -7.25 5.32
C LYS A 65 -6.94 -8.77 5.47
N LEU A 66 -6.16 -9.34 6.37
CA LEU A 66 -6.22 -10.76 6.67
C LEU A 66 -7.57 -11.16 7.28
N ILE A 67 -8.09 -10.37 8.21
CA ILE A 67 -9.41 -10.60 8.80
C ILE A 67 -10.50 -10.54 7.72
N LYS A 68 -10.45 -9.52 6.86
CA LYS A 68 -11.39 -9.37 5.75
C LYS A 68 -11.33 -10.56 4.79
N TYR A 69 -10.14 -10.96 4.38
CA TYR A 69 -9.94 -12.13 3.51
C TYR A 69 -10.50 -13.42 4.13
N ASN A 70 -10.22 -13.67 5.40
CA ASN A 70 -10.71 -14.86 6.10
C ASN A 70 -12.25 -14.86 6.22
N SER A 71 -12.85 -13.70 6.52
CA SER A 71 -14.30 -13.54 6.57
C SER A 71 -14.92 -13.83 5.21
N GLU A 72 -14.39 -13.23 4.15
CA GLU A 72 -14.88 -13.41 2.78
C GLU A 72 -14.70 -14.85 2.28
N SER A 73 -13.61 -15.48 2.65
CA SER A 73 -13.38 -16.90 2.34
C SER A 73 -14.47 -17.80 2.92
N ARG A 74 -14.94 -17.49 4.13
CA ARG A 74 -16.06 -18.19 4.75
C ARG A 74 -17.38 -17.92 4.03
N ILE A 75 -17.66 -16.63 3.72
CA ILE A 75 -18.87 -16.24 2.98
C ILE A 75 -18.92 -16.92 1.61
N ASN A 76 -17.79 -16.93 0.89
CA ASN A 76 -17.72 -17.61 -0.41
C ASN A 76 -17.99 -19.11 -0.32
N LYS A 77 -17.52 -19.77 0.75
CA LYS A 77 -17.82 -21.17 1.00
C LYS A 77 -19.31 -21.38 1.27
N GLU A 78 -19.89 -20.59 2.18
CA GLU A 78 -21.32 -20.66 2.52
C GLU A 78 -22.20 -20.39 1.29
N SER A 79 -21.84 -19.43 0.46
CA SER A 79 -22.53 -19.11 -0.80
C SER A 79 -22.52 -20.29 -1.78
N LYS A 80 -21.41 -21.02 -1.90
CA LYS A 80 -21.33 -22.24 -2.71
C LYS A 80 -22.19 -23.37 -2.16
N ASP A 81 -22.22 -23.52 -0.85
CA ASP A 81 -23.08 -24.54 -0.21
C ASP A 81 -24.56 -24.24 -0.46
N ILE A 82 -24.97 -22.96 -0.34
CA ILE A 82 -26.31 -22.50 -0.68
C ILE A 82 -26.64 -22.78 -2.15
N LEU A 83 -25.71 -22.46 -3.07
CA LEU A 83 -25.88 -22.75 -4.49
C LEU A 83 -26.11 -24.24 -4.75
N GLY A 84 -25.35 -25.11 -4.08
CA GLY A 84 -25.56 -26.56 -4.14
C GLY A 84 -26.96 -26.97 -3.73
N ILE A 85 -27.44 -26.47 -2.59
CA ILE A 85 -28.82 -26.74 -2.09
C ILE A 85 -29.88 -26.26 -3.10
N LYS A 86 -29.73 -25.03 -3.63
CA LYS A 86 -30.65 -24.47 -4.61
C LYS A 86 -30.69 -25.26 -5.92
N SER A 87 -29.54 -25.77 -6.36
CA SER A 87 -29.43 -26.66 -7.52
C SER A 87 -30.21 -27.95 -7.32
N GLU A 88 -30.13 -28.58 -6.14
CA GLU A 88 -30.89 -29.78 -5.81
C GLU A 88 -32.39 -29.50 -5.76
N VAL A 89 -32.80 -28.38 -5.13
CA VAL A 89 -34.22 -27.95 -5.06
C VAL A 89 -34.77 -27.80 -6.48
N LEU A 90 -34.03 -27.08 -7.35
CA LEU A 90 -34.43 -26.91 -8.75
C LEU A 90 -34.57 -28.25 -9.48
N SER A 91 -33.60 -29.15 -9.30
CA SER A 91 -33.66 -30.48 -9.93
C SER A 91 -34.88 -31.27 -9.51
N ARG A 92 -35.23 -31.27 -8.21
CA ARG A 92 -36.44 -31.92 -7.68
C ARG A 92 -37.71 -31.25 -8.17
N SER A 93 -37.72 -29.90 -8.21
CA SER A 93 -38.88 -29.13 -8.70
C SER A 93 -39.16 -29.41 -10.18
N LYS A 94 -38.09 -29.47 -11.01
CA LYS A 94 -38.17 -29.82 -12.42
C LYS A 94 -38.83 -31.20 -12.62
N LYS A 95 -38.33 -32.23 -11.92
CA LYS A 95 -38.91 -33.60 -12.00
C LYS A 95 -40.40 -33.63 -11.60
N ARG A 96 -40.78 -32.91 -10.54
CA ARG A 96 -42.17 -32.82 -10.08
C ARG A 96 -43.05 -32.08 -11.08
N TYR A 97 -42.55 -31.06 -11.74
CA TYR A 97 -43.27 -30.36 -12.81
C TYR A 97 -43.47 -31.28 -14.04
N GLU A 98 -42.43 -31.98 -14.47
CA GLU A 98 -42.52 -32.89 -15.63
C GLU A 98 -43.57 -34.00 -15.47
N ILE A 99 -43.75 -34.48 -14.24
CA ILE A 99 -44.78 -35.50 -13.92
C ILE A 99 -46.15 -34.89 -13.48
N GLY A 100 -46.31 -33.57 -13.65
CA GLY A 100 -47.58 -32.89 -13.35
C GLY A 100 -47.91 -32.71 -11.85
N LYS A 101 -46.95 -32.98 -10.94
CA LYS A 101 -47.12 -32.84 -9.48
C LYS A 101 -46.89 -31.44 -8.92
N THR A 102 -46.44 -30.50 -9.73
CA THR A 102 -46.16 -29.12 -9.31
C THR A 102 -46.59 -28.17 -10.42
N ALA A 103 -47.16 -27.01 -10.03
CA ALA A 103 -47.53 -25.96 -10.95
C ALA A 103 -46.30 -25.32 -11.61
N ARG A 104 -46.46 -24.90 -12.87
CA ARG A 104 -45.37 -24.20 -13.61
C ARG A 104 -44.82 -23.00 -12.84
N ARG A 105 -45.69 -22.25 -12.16
CA ARG A 105 -45.29 -21.08 -11.35
C ARG A 105 -44.25 -21.46 -10.30
N SER A 106 -44.47 -22.53 -9.57
CA SER A 106 -43.54 -22.99 -8.52
C SER A 106 -42.19 -23.39 -9.11
N TYR A 107 -42.18 -24.11 -10.24
CA TYR A 107 -40.92 -24.45 -10.93
C TYR A 107 -40.16 -23.19 -11.41
N VAL A 108 -40.86 -22.19 -11.95
CA VAL A 108 -40.24 -20.92 -12.39
C VAL A 108 -39.67 -20.15 -11.21
N GLU A 109 -40.34 -20.16 -10.07
CA GLU A 109 -39.90 -19.52 -8.84
C GLU A 109 -38.62 -20.17 -8.27
N ASP A 110 -38.56 -21.50 -8.25
CA ASP A 110 -37.37 -22.26 -7.86
C ASP A 110 -36.18 -21.99 -8.82
N ASN A 111 -36.46 -21.92 -10.12
CA ASN A 111 -35.45 -21.59 -11.13
C ASN A 111 -34.90 -20.16 -10.94
N TYR A 112 -35.79 -19.18 -10.69
CA TYR A 112 -35.37 -17.81 -10.38
C TYR A 112 -34.46 -17.77 -9.14
N THR A 113 -34.87 -18.45 -8.07
CA THR A 113 -34.10 -18.50 -6.82
C THR A 113 -32.74 -19.15 -7.03
N TYR A 114 -32.65 -20.19 -7.86
CA TYR A 114 -31.36 -20.78 -8.25
C TYR A 114 -30.48 -19.79 -9.02
N LEU A 115 -31.01 -19.09 -10.02
CA LEU A 115 -30.26 -18.10 -10.79
C LEU A 115 -29.73 -16.95 -9.93
N VAL A 116 -30.56 -16.49 -8.98
CA VAL A 116 -30.08 -15.49 -7.98
C VAL A 116 -28.92 -16.04 -7.15
N SER A 117 -28.99 -17.31 -6.71
CA SER A 117 -27.89 -17.90 -5.95
C SER A 117 -26.61 -18.12 -6.78
N VAL A 118 -26.73 -18.39 -8.09
CA VAL A 118 -25.58 -18.40 -9.03
C VAL A 118 -24.91 -17.04 -9.07
N LEU A 119 -25.71 -15.97 -9.27
CA LEU A 119 -25.20 -14.60 -9.32
C LEU A 119 -24.50 -14.22 -8.02
N THR A 120 -25.12 -14.49 -6.87
CA THR A 120 -24.53 -14.23 -5.56
C THR A 120 -23.20 -14.99 -5.39
N SER A 121 -23.15 -16.27 -5.73
CA SER A 121 -21.94 -17.09 -5.61
C SER A 121 -20.78 -16.56 -6.47
N GLU A 122 -21.06 -16.06 -7.68
CA GLU A 122 -20.02 -15.42 -8.51
C GLU A 122 -19.60 -14.06 -7.95
N GLN A 123 -20.51 -13.27 -7.39
CA GLN A 123 -20.16 -12.00 -6.73
C GLN A 123 -19.23 -12.22 -5.53
N GLU A 124 -19.53 -13.18 -4.66
CA GLU A 124 -18.69 -13.50 -3.49
C GLU A 124 -17.32 -14.06 -3.91
N LYS A 125 -17.26 -14.78 -5.00
CA LYS A 125 -16.00 -15.24 -5.59
C LYS A 125 -15.12 -14.07 -6.08
N PHE A 126 -15.72 -13.07 -6.74
CA PHE A 126 -15.01 -11.85 -7.14
C PHE A 126 -14.57 -11.02 -5.94
N ALA A 127 -15.42 -10.89 -4.92
CA ALA A 127 -15.06 -10.21 -3.67
C ALA A 127 -13.85 -10.88 -3.00
N LEU A 128 -13.85 -12.22 -2.90
CA LEU A 128 -12.73 -12.98 -2.35
C LEU A 128 -11.42 -12.74 -3.13
N LEU A 129 -11.49 -12.68 -4.47
CA LEU A 129 -10.31 -12.38 -5.30
C LEU A 129 -9.77 -10.98 -5.03
N ASN A 130 -10.64 -9.98 -4.89
CA ASN A 130 -10.25 -8.61 -4.57
C ASN A 130 -9.58 -8.54 -3.19
N TYR A 131 -10.15 -9.13 -2.15
CA TYR A 131 -9.53 -9.17 -0.83
C TYR A 131 -8.21 -9.93 -0.81
N LYS A 132 -8.06 -10.96 -1.66
CA LYS A 132 -6.78 -11.65 -1.84
C LYS A 132 -5.72 -10.73 -2.46
N ILE A 133 -6.09 -9.94 -3.46
CA ILE A 133 -5.19 -8.97 -4.09
C ILE A 133 -4.81 -7.88 -3.08
N ASP A 134 -5.76 -7.36 -2.32
CA ASP A 134 -5.52 -6.35 -1.29
C ASP A 134 -4.56 -6.87 -0.21
N LEU A 135 -4.71 -8.12 0.20
CA LEU A 135 -3.82 -8.76 1.16
C LEU A 135 -2.40 -8.91 0.58
N ILE A 136 -2.25 -9.33 -0.67
CA ILE A 136 -0.96 -9.43 -1.35
C ILE A 136 -0.29 -8.06 -1.44
N ASN A 137 -1.05 -7.01 -1.76
CA ASN A 137 -0.54 -5.64 -1.84
C ASN A 137 -0.06 -5.14 -0.47
N ALA A 138 -0.75 -5.49 0.61
CA ALA A 138 -0.34 -5.14 1.98
C ALA A 138 0.99 -5.78 2.38
N PHE A 139 1.32 -6.95 1.83
CA PHE A 139 2.63 -7.59 1.99
C PHE A 139 3.72 -7.04 1.06
N GLY A 140 3.45 -5.95 0.32
CA GLY A 140 4.40 -5.34 -0.61
C GLY A 140 4.33 -5.88 -2.04
N GLY A 141 3.25 -6.57 -2.40
CA GLY A 141 3.02 -7.12 -3.73
C GLY A 141 3.58 -8.52 -3.95
N LEU A 142 3.45 -9.01 -5.17
CA LEU A 142 3.99 -10.31 -5.56
C LEU A 142 5.51 -10.22 -5.71
N TYR A 143 6.25 -10.83 -4.81
CA TYR A 143 7.64 -11.17 -5.10
C TYR A 143 7.64 -12.22 -6.21
N THR A 144 7.96 -11.80 -7.43
CA THR A 144 8.34 -12.73 -8.48
C THR A 144 9.64 -13.39 -8.04
N THR A 145 9.55 -14.55 -7.40
CA THR A 145 10.68 -15.46 -7.30
C THR A 145 11.06 -15.82 -8.73
N LYS A 146 12.12 -15.16 -9.25
CA LYS A 146 12.81 -15.69 -10.41
C LYS A 146 13.25 -17.11 -10.05
N GLN A 147 12.52 -18.08 -10.55
CA GLN A 147 13.05 -19.45 -10.60
C GLN A 147 14.34 -19.40 -11.43
N LYS A 148 15.45 -19.72 -10.77
CA LYS A 148 16.70 -20.05 -11.43
C LYS A 148 16.57 -21.40 -12.12
#